data_063c00800f48761aa4af471c826214f7
#
_entry.id   063c00800f48761aa4af471c826214f7
#
_cell.length_a   1.000
_cell.length_b   1.000
_cell.length_c   1.000
_cell.angle_alpha   90.00
_cell.angle_beta   90.00
_cell.angle_gamma   90.00
#
_symmetry.space_group_name_H-M   'P 1'
#
loop_
_entity.id
_entity.type
_entity.pdbx_description
1 polymer ?
#
loop_
_entity_poly.entity_id
_entity_poly.type
_entity_poly.pdbx_seq_one_letter_code
_entity_poly.pdbx_strand_id
1 'polypeptide(L)'
;MRTPRIAVITGLILSFGSFIPEAALAQNSVKPIGKVLTTQGSVTVEHVNAVVVQASLGSQPGQAKVGDPIYQGDIVATGADGKVGIAFADGTAFDLSSNARMAMTEFVYDPNSTSNTTLLSLSKGTFTFVAGKIAKTGDMKIDTPVATMGIRGTTPHVEIMNDGTVKFSTLIEEGKERAAPRRSDVPNNGKKPTLDICRGC
;
A
#
# COMPACT_ATOMS: atom_id res chain seq x y z
N MET A 1 -36.29 5.74 -91.09
CA MET A 1 -36.39 5.42 -89.67
C MET A 1 -35.03 5.65 -89.07
N ARG A 2 -34.88 6.70 -88.23
CA ARG A 2 -33.60 7.13 -87.62
C ARG A 2 -33.57 6.67 -86.16
N THR A 3 -32.61 5.85 -85.79
CA THR A 3 -32.36 5.43 -84.43
C THR A 3 -31.42 6.42 -83.72
N PRO A 4 -31.73 6.91 -82.51
CA PRO A 4 -30.82 7.78 -81.75
C PRO A 4 -29.77 6.94 -81.01
N ARG A 5 -28.55 7.38 -81.15
CA ARG A 5 -27.39 6.87 -80.37
C ARG A 5 -27.42 7.47 -78.95
N ILE A 6 -27.55 6.61 -77.96
CA ILE A 6 -27.43 6.97 -76.57
C ILE A 6 -25.93 6.97 -76.18
N ALA A 7 -25.38 8.14 -75.82
CA ALA A 7 -24.05 8.27 -75.32
C ALA A 7 -24.05 7.92 -73.79
N VAL A 8 -23.32 6.86 -73.42
CA VAL A 8 -23.08 6.48 -72.06
C VAL A 8 -21.92 7.33 -71.55
N ILE A 9 -22.22 8.28 -70.64
CA ILE A 9 -21.22 9.06 -69.91
C ILE A 9 -20.82 8.25 -68.68
N THR A 10 -19.63 7.64 -68.73
CA THR A 10 -19.03 6.93 -67.61
C THR A 10 -18.47 7.98 -66.61
N GLY A 11 -19.21 8.26 -65.57
CA GLY A 11 -18.77 9.15 -64.49
C GLY A 11 -17.74 8.43 -63.58
N LEU A 12 -16.50 8.91 -63.59
CA LEU A 12 -15.43 8.50 -62.70
C LEU A 12 -15.65 9.15 -61.34
N ILE A 13 -16.15 8.40 -60.35
CA ILE A 13 -16.29 8.85 -58.96
C ILE A 13 -14.95 8.69 -58.27
N LEU A 14 -14.21 9.80 -58.12
CA LEU A 14 -13.05 9.87 -57.22
C LEU A 14 -13.54 9.84 -55.74
N SER A 15 -13.45 8.68 -55.11
CA SER A 15 -13.62 8.55 -53.65
C SER A 15 -12.46 9.22 -52.94
N PHE A 16 -12.63 10.44 -52.49
CA PHE A 16 -11.73 11.06 -51.52
C PHE A 16 -11.96 10.36 -50.17
N GLY A 17 -11.14 9.36 -49.84
CA GLY A 17 -11.09 8.75 -48.52
C GLY A 17 -10.58 9.78 -47.53
N SER A 18 -11.48 10.35 -46.69
CA SER A 18 -11.12 11.17 -45.56
C SER A 18 -10.35 10.31 -44.55
N PHE A 19 -9.04 10.43 -44.56
CA PHE A 19 -8.17 9.89 -43.51
C PHE A 19 -8.41 10.76 -42.26
N ILE A 20 -9.29 10.31 -41.38
CA ILE A 20 -9.45 10.90 -40.04
C ILE A 20 -8.30 10.32 -39.20
N PRO A 21 -7.32 11.11 -38.75
CA PRO A 21 -6.34 10.59 -37.80
C PRO A 21 -7.10 10.27 -36.50
N GLU A 22 -7.18 9.00 -36.17
CA GLU A 22 -7.65 8.51 -34.90
C GLU A 22 -6.65 9.02 -33.87
N ALA A 23 -6.99 10.13 -33.20
CA ALA A 23 -6.23 10.64 -32.09
C ALA A 23 -6.29 9.56 -31.02
N ALA A 24 -5.20 8.79 -30.89
CA ALA A 24 -4.99 7.87 -29.80
C ALA A 24 -5.00 8.69 -28.51
N LEU A 25 -6.13 8.69 -27.80
CA LEU A 25 -6.23 9.19 -26.44
C LEU A 25 -5.29 8.32 -25.62
N ALA A 26 -4.10 8.87 -25.29
CA ALA A 26 -3.21 8.26 -24.34
C ALA A 26 -3.96 8.16 -22.99
N GLN A 27 -4.52 6.98 -22.73
CA GLN A 27 -5.13 6.70 -21.44
C GLN A 27 -3.98 6.67 -20.43
N ASN A 28 -3.88 7.70 -19.61
CA ASN A 28 -3.06 7.70 -18.42
C ASN A 28 -3.63 6.65 -17.46
N SER A 29 -3.26 5.38 -17.66
CA SER A 29 -3.67 4.30 -16.77
C SER A 29 -2.90 4.46 -15.45
N VAL A 30 -3.59 4.89 -14.40
CA VAL A 30 -3.03 4.91 -13.05
C VAL A 30 -2.72 3.47 -12.66
N LYS A 31 -1.44 3.20 -12.35
CA LYS A 31 -0.99 1.87 -11.95
C LYS A 31 -1.44 1.56 -10.52
N PRO A 32 -2.05 0.40 -10.24
CA PRO A 32 -2.35 0.02 -8.88
C PRO A 32 -1.07 -0.19 -8.07
N ILE A 33 -1.08 0.27 -6.82
CA ILE A 33 0.03 0.13 -5.87
C ILE A 33 -0.08 -1.14 -5.03
N GLY A 34 -1.25 -1.76 -5.00
CA GLY A 34 -1.53 -2.97 -4.24
C GLY A 34 -2.86 -3.60 -4.62
N LYS A 35 -3.23 -4.62 -3.86
CA LYS A 35 -4.51 -5.32 -4.01
C LYS A 35 -5.02 -5.86 -2.68
N VAL A 36 -6.33 -6.01 -2.57
CA VAL A 36 -6.99 -6.67 -1.44
C VAL A 36 -6.73 -8.17 -1.52
N LEU A 37 -6.16 -8.76 -0.45
CA LEU A 37 -5.91 -10.20 -0.33
C LEU A 37 -7.05 -10.93 0.37
N THR A 38 -7.56 -10.34 1.45
CA THR A 38 -8.63 -10.90 2.27
C THR A 38 -9.58 -9.80 2.67
N THR A 39 -10.86 -10.12 2.83
CA THR A 39 -11.88 -9.21 3.37
C THR A 39 -12.89 -10.00 4.17
N GLN A 40 -13.32 -9.45 5.29
CA GLN A 40 -14.34 -10.01 6.17
C GLN A 40 -15.18 -8.86 6.74
N GLY A 41 -16.48 -9.05 6.86
CA GLY A 41 -17.40 -8.05 7.40
C GLY A 41 -17.49 -6.79 6.53
N SER A 42 -17.73 -5.65 7.15
CA SER A 42 -17.87 -4.36 6.47
C SER A 42 -16.50 -3.74 6.19
N VAL A 43 -16.12 -3.69 4.93
CA VAL A 43 -14.87 -3.07 4.45
C VAL A 43 -15.19 -2.21 3.23
N THR A 44 -14.72 -0.97 3.22
CA THR A 44 -14.91 -0.03 2.11
C THR A 44 -13.59 0.49 1.59
N VAL A 45 -13.51 0.68 0.28
CA VAL A 45 -12.41 1.39 -0.39
C VAL A 45 -13.00 2.63 -1.06
N GLU A 46 -12.46 3.79 -0.72
CA GLU A 46 -12.81 5.08 -1.28
C GLU A 46 -11.66 5.54 -2.18
N HIS A 47 -11.93 5.69 -3.49
CA HIS A 47 -10.98 6.18 -4.47
C HIS A 47 -11.05 7.71 -4.56
N VAL A 48 -10.10 8.42 -3.95
CA VAL A 48 -10.11 9.89 -3.88
C VAL A 48 -9.78 10.52 -5.23
N ASN A 49 -9.00 9.85 -6.08
CA ASN A 49 -8.62 10.32 -7.43
C ASN A 49 -9.50 9.71 -8.53
N ALA A 50 -10.77 9.50 -8.28
CA ALA A 50 -11.71 8.74 -9.10
C ALA A 50 -11.92 9.28 -10.55
N VAL A 51 -11.42 10.46 -10.89
CA VAL A 51 -11.57 11.04 -12.25
C VAL A 51 -10.96 10.15 -13.34
N VAL A 52 -9.94 9.35 -13.01
CA VAL A 52 -9.23 8.50 -13.98
C VAL A 52 -9.73 7.05 -13.95
N VAL A 53 -10.36 6.63 -12.83
CA VAL A 53 -10.85 5.25 -12.64
C VAL A 53 -12.33 5.11 -13.00
N GLN A 54 -13.03 6.20 -13.29
CA GLN A 54 -14.46 6.25 -13.55
C GLN A 54 -14.96 5.41 -14.75
N ALA A 55 -14.06 4.95 -15.61
CA ALA A 55 -14.46 4.08 -16.72
C ALA A 55 -14.74 2.62 -16.28
N SER A 56 -14.37 2.22 -15.07
CA SER A 56 -14.48 0.83 -14.61
C SER A 56 -15.20 0.62 -13.28
N LEU A 57 -15.27 1.63 -12.39
CA LEU A 57 -15.92 1.49 -11.07
C LEU A 57 -16.58 2.83 -10.70
N GLY A 58 -17.88 2.81 -10.46
CA GLY A 58 -18.63 4.00 -10.02
C GLY A 58 -18.02 4.60 -8.74
N SER A 59 -17.98 5.94 -8.70
CA SER A 59 -17.34 6.77 -7.66
C SER A 59 -17.99 6.72 -6.28
N GLN A 60 -18.63 5.63 -5.91
CA GLN A 60 -19.17 5.43 -4.55
C GLN A 60 -18.23 4.56 -3.75
N PRO A 61 -18.04 4.82 -2.43
CA PRO A 61 -17.33 3.88 -1.55
C PRO A 61 -17.94 2.50 -1.74
N GLY A 62 -17.22 1.62 -2.40
CA GLY A 62 -17.68 0.26 -2.68
C GLY A 62 -17.28 -0.68 -1.57
N GLN A 63 -18.11 -1.70 -1.32
CA GLN A 63 -17.71 -2.83 -0.50
C GLN A 63 -16.49 -3.48 -1.14
N ALA A 64 -15.38 -3.54 -0.42
CA ALA A 64 -14.14 -4.15 -0.89
C ALA A 64 -14.31 -5.65 -1.12
N LYS A 65 -13.71 -6.15 -2.19
CA LYS A 65 -13.67 -7.56 -2.55
C LYS A 65 -12.22 -8.03 -2.67
N VAL A 66 -12.02 -9.32 -2.48
CA VAL A 66 -10.70 -9.93 -2.74
C VAL A 66 -10.32 -9.74 -4.21
N GLY A 67 -9.12 -9.25 -4.43
CA GLY A 67 -8.59 -8.94 -5.75
C GLY A 67 -8.77 -7.48 -6.19
N ASP A 68 -9.58 -6.68 -5.48
CA ASP A 68 -9.77 -5.27 -5.80
C ASP A 68 -8.43 -4.52 -5.79
N PRO A 69 -8.13 -3.72 -6.81
CA PRO A 69 -6.91 -2.93 -6.87
C PRO A 69 -6.97 -1.76 -5.89
N ILE A 70 -5.81 -1.44 -5.32
CA ILE A 70 -5.60 -0.27 -4.45
C ILE A 70 -4.69 0.70 -5.17
N TYR A 71 -5.04 1.98 -5.13
CA TYR A 71 -4.30 3.06 -5.78
C TYR A 71 -3.75 4.06 -4.77
N GLN A 72 -2.78 4.83 -5.19
CA GLN A 72 -2.30 5.96 -4.40
C GLN A 72 -3.43 7.00 -4.23
N GLY A 73 -3.61 7.48 -3.00
CA GLY A 73 -4.69 8.36 -2.61
C GLY A 73 -5.92 7.64 -2.09
N ASP A 74 -6.04 6.33 -2.25
CA ASP A 74 -7.18 5.58 -1.74
C ASP A 74 -7.25 5.58 -0.21
N ILE A 75 -8.46 5.48 0.30
CA ILE A 75 -8.74 5.32 1.71
C ILE A 75 -9.46 3.99 1.93
N VAL A 76 -8.90 3.15 2.79
CA VAL A 76 -9.54 1.91 3.22
C VAL A 76 -10.07 2.07 4.63
N ALA A 77 -11.35 1.71 4.84
CA ALA A 77 -11.99 1.74 6.14
C ALA A 77 -12.70 0.43 6.45
N THR A 78 -12.60 -0.01 7.71
CA THR A 78 -13.29 -1.19 8.22
C THR A 78 -14.36 -0.79 9.23
N GLY A 79 -15.48 -1.50 9.21
CA GLY A 79 -16.53 -1.38 10.22
C GLY A 79 -16.19 -2.14 11.51
N ALA A 80 -17.17 -2.23 12.43
CA ALA A 80 -16.99 -2.90 13.72
C ALA A 80 -16.69 -4.40 13.61
N ASP A 81 -17.16 -5.04 12.55
CA ASP A 81 -16.95 -6.45 12.21
C ASP A 81 -15.93 -6.64 11.08
N GLY A 82 -15.41 -5.51 10.56
CA GLY A 82 -14.57 -5.48 9.36
C GLY A 82 -13.12 -5.90 9.64
N LYS A 83 -12.55 -6.68 8.70
CA LYS A 83 -11.12 -6.98 8.63
C LYS A 83 -10.70 -7.04 7.17
N VAL A 84 -9.52 -6.54 6.85
CA VAL A 84 -8.98 -6.57 5.50
C VAL A 84 -7.48 -6.77 5.50
N GLY A 85 -7.01 -7.67 4.62
CA GLY A 85 -5.60 -7.83 4.31
C GLY A 85 -5.30 -7.24 2.94
N ILE A 86 -4.24 -6.45 2.83
CA ILE A 86 -3.80 -5.76 1.62
C ILE A 86 -2.34 -6.12 1.35
N ALA A 87 -2.02 -6.46 0.10
CA ALA A 87 -0.63 -6.59 -0.35
C ALA A 87 -0.26 -5.46 -1.29
N PHE A 88 0.88 -4.83 -1.03
CA PHE A 88 1.46 -3.81 -1.87
C PHE A 88 2.50 -4.37 -2.85
N ALA A 89 2.79 -3.62 -3.90
CA ALA A 89 3.70 -4.03 -4.98
C ALA A 89 5.16 -4.26 -4.51
N ASP A 90 5.56 -3.64 -3.40
CA ASP A 90 6.89 -3.83 -2.79
C ASP A 90 6.99 -5.07 -1.90
N GLY A 91 5.89 -5.81 -1.73
CA GLY A 91 5.77 -6.96 -0.86
C GLY A 91 5.42 -6.64 0.59
N THR A 92 5.09 -5.39 0.92
CA THR A 92 4.47 -5.04 2.19
C THR A 92 3.08 -5.65 2.27
N ALA A 93 2.74 -6.27 3.39
CA ALA A 93 1.40 -6.77 3.67
C ALA A 93 0.84 -6.08 4.91
N PHE A 94 -0.37 -5.54 4.80
CA PHE A 94 -1.10 -4.87 5.87
C PHE A 94 -2.36 -5.65 6.23
N ASP A 95 -2.59 -5.80 7.53
CA ASP A 95 -3.84 -6.29 8.11
C ASP A 95 -4.48 -5.19 8.95
N LEU A 96 -5.67 -4.78 8.56
CA LEU A 96 -6.50 -3.83 9.27
C LEU A 96 -7.59 -4.60 10.02
N SER A 97 -7.70 -4.35 11.32
CA SER A 97 -8.77 -4.88 12.16
C SER A 97 -9.98 -3.94 12.21
N SER A 98 -10.92 -4.21 13.10
CA SER A 98 -12.18 -3.47 13.23
C SER A 98 -12.00 -1.97 13.49
N ASN A 99 -12.89 -1.17 12.92
CA ASN A 99 -12.93 0.29 13.06
C ASN A 99 -11.65 1.01 12.66
N ALA A 100 -10.88 0.42 11.74
CA ALA A 100 -9.64 1.00 11.23
C ALA A 100 -9.90 1.91 10.02
N ARG A 101 -9.04 2.93 9.85
CA ARG A 101 -9.02 3.79 8.68
C ARG A 101 -7.57 4.11 8.30
N MET A 102 -7.22 3.79 7.06
CA MET A 102 -5.88 4.00 6.49
C MET A 102 -5.98 4.70 5.14
N ALA A 103 -5.16 5.72 4.93
CA ALA A 103 -5.01 6.39 3.64
C ALA A 103 -3.62 6.11 3.04
N MET A 104 -3.58 5.82 1.73
CA MET A 104 -2.35 5.59 0.95
C MET A 104 -1.84 6.93 0.41
N THR A 105 -1.19 7.72 1.27
CA THR A 105 -0.82 9.12 0.96
C THR A 105 0.25 9.20 -0.12
N GLU A 106 1.28 8.36 -0.02
CA GLU A 106 2.37 8.30 -1.00
C GLU A 106 2.86 6.86 -1.17
N PHE A 107 3.10 6.46 -2.41
CA PHE A 107 3.70 5.17 -2.72
C PHE A 107 4.52 5.27 -4.02
N VAL A 108 5.82 5.28 -3.90
CA VAL A 108 6.76 5.26 -5.02
C VAL A 108 7.61 4.01 -4.90
N TYR A 109 7.46 3.09 -5.84
CA TYR A 109 8.20 1.84 -5.84
C TYR A 109 8.71 1.48 -7.24
N ASP A 110 10.02 1.41 -7.35
CA ASP A 110 10.76 0.85 -8.47
C ASP A 110 11.74 -0.21 -7.92
N PRO A 111 11.63 -1.48 -8.33
CA PRO A 111 12.52 -2.55 -7.85
C PRO A 111 14.00 -2.32 -8.17
N ASN A 112 14.31 -1.44 -9.14
CA ASN A 112 15.68 -1.12 -9.56
C ASN A 112 16.22 0.17 -8.92
N SER A 113 15.40 0.87 -8.11
CA SER A 113 15.76 2.14 -7.47
C SER A 113 15.99 1.95 -5.98
N THR A 114 16.85 2.79 -5.40
CA THR A 114 17.01 2.95 -3.95
C THR A 114 16.23 4.15 -3.39
N SER A 115 15.62 4.95 -4.27
CA SER A 115 14.83 6.15 -3.90
C SER A 115 13.34 5.81 -3.80
N ASN A 116 13.02 4.69 -3.16
CA ASN A 116 11.65 4.26 -2.94
C ASN A 116 11.07 4.90 -1.67
N THR A 117 9.81 5.35 -1.72
CA THR A 117 9.15 6.01 -0.60
C THR A 117 7.74 5.46 -0.40
N THR A 118 7.31 5.41 0.86
CA THR A 118 5.93 5.11 1.22
C THR A 118 5.53 5.94 2.43
N LEU A 119 4.37 6.62 2.33
CA LEU A 119 3.71 7.30 3.43
C LEU A 119 2.28 6.78 3.55
N LEU A 120 1.98 6.13 4.64
CA LEU A 120 0.65 5.65 5.00
C LEU A 120 0.14 6.42 6.21
N SER A 121 -1.07 6.96 6.12
CA SER A 121 -1.70 7.70 7.22
C SER A 121 -2.73 6.82 7.91
N LEU A 122 -2.50 6.51 9.18
CA LEU A 122 -3.37 5.69 10.02
C LEU A 122 -4.15 6.61 10.96
N SER A 123 -5.47 6.66 10.84
CA SER A 123 -6.29 7.59 11.63
C SER A 123 -6.86 6.97 12.90
N LYS A 124 -7.26 5.70 12.85
CA LYS A 124 -7.86 4.96 13.97
C LYS A 124 -7.81 3.46 13.69
N GLY A 125 -7.95 2.65 14.74
CA GLY A 125 -8.04 1.19 14.66
C GLY A 125 -6.73 0.48 14.94
N THR A 126 -6.71 -0.82 14.65
CA THR A 126 -5.56 -1.69 14.88
C THR A 126 -4.97 -2.16 13.56
N PHE A 127 -3.68 -2.02 13.44
CA PHE A 127 -2.92 -2.32 12.23
C PHE A 127 -1.75 -3.25 12.57
N THR A 128 -1.61 -4.30 11.78
CA THR A 128 -0.42 -5.16 11.81
C THR A 128 0.12 -5.23 10.40
N PHE A 129 1.41 -5.11 10.22
CA PHE A 129 1.97 -5.22 8.88
C PHE A 129 3.36 -5.84 8.87
N VAL A 130 3.65 -6.54 7.79
CA VAL A 130 4.98 -7.06 7.48
C VAL A 130 5.62 -6.11 6.48
N ALA A 131 6.71 -5.48 6.88
CA ALA A 131 7.40 -4.51 6.06
C ALA A 131 8.11 -5.16 4.86
N GLY A 132 7.82 -4.64 3.67
CA GLY A 132 8.35 -5.12 2.40
C GLY A 132 9.73 -4.56 2.04
N LYS A 133 9.97 -4.41 0.73
CA LYS A 133 11.27 -3.99 0.20
C LYS A 133 11.56 -2.52 0.50
N ILE A 134 10.56 -1.63 0.46
CA ILE A 134 10.76 -0.19 0.71
C ILE A 134 11.31 0.04 2.12
N ALA A 135 10.81 -0.68 3.13
CA ALA A 135 11.30 -0.56 4.50
C ALA A 135 12.76 -1.04 4.69
N LYS A 136 13.33 -1.76 3.72
CA LYS A 136 14.72 -2.25 3.74
C LYS A 136 15.66 -1.36 2.96
N THR A 137 15.20 -0.78 1.86
CA THR A 137 16.05 -0.08 0.86
C THR A 137 15.69 1.38 0.67
N GLY A 138 14.51 1.80 1.12
CA GLY A 138 13.96 3.14 0.92
C GLY A 138 13.51 3.80 2.23
N ASP A 139 12.56 4.71 2.10
CA ASP A 139 11.98 5.50 3.20
C ASP A 139 10.51 5.12 3.38
N MET A 140 10.22 4.28 4.37
CA MET A 140 8.86 3.90 4.75
C MET A 140 8.44 4.65 5.99
N LYS A 141 7.35 5.41 5.91
CA LYS A 141 6.78 6.20 7.01
C LYS A 141 5.34 5.83 7.27
N ILE A 142 5.00 5.82 8.53
CA ILE A 142 3.63 5.71 9.03
C ILE A 142 3.30 6.99 9.77
N ASP A 143 2.26 7.68 9.32
CA ASP A 143 1.72 8.87 9.96
C ASP A 143 0.52 8.50 10.82
N THR A 144 0.50 9.01 12.05
CA THR A 144 -0.59 8.81 13.02
C THR A 144 -1.02 10.17 13.56
N PRO A 145 -2.17 10.31 14.24
CA PRO A 145 -2.62 11.59 14.79
C PRO A 145 -1.64 12.28 15.74
N VAL A 146 -0.68 11.56 16.30
CA VAL A 146 0.26 12.09 17.31
C VAL A 146 1.72 12.11 16.86
N ALA A 147 2.09 11.32 15.84
CA ALA A 147 3.49 11.21 15.40
C ALA A 147 3.62 10.55 14.03
N THR A 148 4.68 10.92 13.33
CA THR A 148 5.14 10.20 12.12
C THR A 148 6.32 9.30 12.50
N MET A 149 6.24 8.02 12.14
CA MET A 149 7.24 7.00 12.46
C MET A 149 7.92 6.49 11.19
N GLY A 150 9.24 6.41 11.20
CA GLY A 150 10.02 5.70 10.18
C GLY A 150 10.09 4.21 10.50
N ILE A 151 9.85 3.37 9.51
CA ILE A 151 9.88 1.90 9.64
C ILE A 151 11.08 1.34 8.90
N ARG A 152 11.84 0.50 9.59
CA ARG A 152 12.99 -0.17 9.00
C ARG A 152 13.06 -1.65 9.40
N GLY A 153 12.61 -2.52 8.50
CA GLY A 153 12.84 -3.97 8.56
C GLY A 153 12.19 -4.70 9.74
N THR A 154 10.98 -4.31 10.16
CA THR A 154 10.27 -4.93 11.29
C THR A 154 8.85 -5.35 10.91
N THR A 155 8.21 -6.09 11.83
CA THR A 155 6.77 -6.39 11.77
C THR A 155 6.09 -5.58 12.89
N PRO A 156 5.70 -4.32 12.62
CA PRO A 156 5.08 -3.48 13.63
C PRO A 156 3.60 -3.80 13.79
N HIS A 157 3.14 -3.56 15.01
CA HIS A 157 1.74 -3.56 15.39
C HIS A 157 1.41 -2.19 15.98
N VAL A 158 0.42 -1.52 15.41
CA VAL A 158 0.01 -0.17 15.79
C VAL A 158 -1.47 -0.19 16.20
N GLU A 159 -1.78 0.31 17.37
CA GLU A 159 -3.14 0.47 17.86
C GLU A 159 -3.41 1.95 18.12
N ILE A 160 -4.44 2.50 17.46
CA ILE A 160 -4.88 3.88 17.61
C ILE A 160 -6.26 3.87 18.23
N MET A 161 -6.34 4.32 19.48
CA MET A 161 -7.58 4.36 20.26
C MET A 161 -8.44 5.58 19.90
N ASN A 162 -9.72 5.54 20.28
CA ASN A 162 -10.66 6.64 20.03
C ASN A 162 -10.32 7.93 20.80
N ASP A 163 -9.53 7.83 21.88
CA ASP A 163 -9.03 8.96 22.67
C ASP A 163 -7.78 9.61 22.08
N GLY A 164 -7.31 9.12 20.93
CA GLY A 164 -6.08 9.57 20.27
C GLY A 164 -4.80 8.90 20.80
N THR A 165 -4.89 8.01 21.79
CA THR A 165 -3.74 7.26 22.28
C THR A 165 -3.24 6.31 21.20
N VAL A 166 -1.93 6.35 20.93
CA VAL A 166 -1.26 5.45 19.97
C VAL A 166 -0.32 4.53 20.73
N LYS A 167 -0.54 3.22 20.56
CA LYS A 167 0.35 2.17 21.06
C LYS A 167 1.12 1.58 19.89
N PHE A 168 2.40 1.45 20.04
CA PHE A 168 3.29 0.85 19.06
C PHE A 168 4.04 -0.32 19.69
N SER A 169 4.05 -1.47 19.02
CA SER A 169 4.84 -2.64 19.40
C SER A 169 5.41 -3.31 18.16
N THR A 170 6.51 -4.03 18.33
CA THR A 170 7.06 -4.90 17.28
C THR A 170 6.77 -6.33 17.65
N LEU A 171 6.22 -7.08 16.69
CA LEU A 171 6.11 -8.53 16.84
C LEU A 171 7.49 -9.13 16.64
N ILE A 172 8.02 -9.72 17.70
CA ILE A 172 9.26 -10.49 17.64
C ILE A 172 8.87 -11.87 17.10
N GLU A 173 9.38 -12.22 15.93
CA GLU A 173 9.28 -13.61 15.47
C GLU A 173 10.01 -14.50 16.48
N GLU A 174 9.28 -15.35 17.18
CA GLU A 174 9.88 -16.40 18.01
C GLU A 174 10.75 -17.28 17.13
N GLY A 175 12.07 -17.20 17.29
CA GLY A 175 13.06 -17.94 16.49
C GLY A 175 14.36 -17.18 16.22
N LYS A 176 14.38 -15.87 16.35
CA LYS A 176 15.61 -15.08 16.47
C LYS A 176 15.90 -14.84 17.94
N GLU A 177 16.26 -15.91 18.65
CA GLU A 177 16.94 -15.82 19.93
C GLU A 177 18.08 -14.80 19.77
N ARG A 178 18.01 -13.67 20.49
CA ARG A 178 19.14 -12.75 20.58
C ARG A 178 20.29 -13.62 21.05
N ALA A 179 21.27 -13.83 20.20
CA ALA A 179 22.50 -14.47 20.60
C ALA A 179 22.95 -13.76 21.88
N ALA A 180 22.86 -14.43 23.01
CA ALA A 180 23.36 -13.90 24.27
C ALA A 180 24.79 -13.44 24.01
N PRO A 181 25.22 -12.26 24.48
CA PRO A 181 26.57 -11.79 24.26
C PRO A 181 27.52 -12.91 24.68
N ARG A 182 28.36 -13.35 23.75
CA ARG A 182 29.30 -14.41 24.01
C ARG A 182 30.13 -13.98 25.20
N ARG A 183 30.29 -14.87 26.18
CA ARG A 183 31.04 -14.66 27.44
C ARG A 183 32.50 -14.21 27.20
N SER A 184 32.97 -14.23 25.95
CA SER A 184 34.29 -13.76 25.50
C SER A 184 34.41 -12.24 25.38
N ASP A 185 33.31 -11.48 25.40
CA ASP A 185 33.35 -10.02 25.20
C ASP A 185 33.34 -9.24 26.50
N VAL A 186 33.37 -9.93 27.67
CA VAL A 186 33.57 -9.30 28.95
C VAL A 186 35.08 -9.15 29.16
N PRO A 187 35.64 -7.92 29.19
CA PRO A 187 37.06 -7.73 29.50
C PRO A 187 37.32 -8.37 30.83
N ASN A 188 38.20 -9.36 30.86
CA ASN A 188 38.65 -10.01 32.09
C ASN A 188 39.50 -9.01 32.88
N ASN A 189 38.85 -8.10 33.62
CA ASN A 189 39.46 -7.19 34.54
C ASN A 189 39.63 -7.95 35.87
N GLY A 190 40.58 -8.84 35.95
CA GLY A 190 41.07 -9.68 37.04
C GLY A 190 40.76 -9.35 38.53
N LYS A 191 39.62 -8.69 38.80
CA LYS A 191 39.07 -8.48 40.14
C LYS A 191 37.99 -9.50 40.40
N LYS A 192 38.32 -10.55 41.16
CA LYS A 192 37.33 -11.42 41.79
C LYS A 192 36.42 -10.54 42.68
N PRO A 193 35.09 -10.65 42.55
CA PRO A 193 34.22 -10.02 43.54
C PRO A 193 34.41 -10.72 44.87
N THR A 194 34.95 -10.00 45.85
CA THR A 194 34.93 -10.40 47.26
C THR A 194 33.48 -10.23 47.71
N LEU A 195 32.81 -11.35 47.95
CA LEU A 195 31.54 -11.35 48.68
C LEU A 195 31.85 -11.08 50.15
N ASP A 196 31.73 -9.83 50.58
CA ASP A 196 31.64 -9.49 51.98
C ASP A 196 30.28 -9.93 52.52
N ILE A 197 30.26 -11.13 53.08
CA ILE A 197 29.14 -11.60 53.90
C ILE A 197 29.26 -10.86 55.23
N CYS A 198 28.40 -9.85 55.43
CA CYS A 198 28.22 -9.27 56.75
C CYS A 198 27.74 -10.35 57.73
N ARG A 199 28.65 -10.89 58.52
CA ARG A 199 28.32 -11.64 59.75
C ARG A 199 28.14 -10.64 60.84
N GLY A 200 26.93 -10.50 61.34
CA GLY A 200 26.63 -9.91 62.61
C GLY A 200 25.81 -8.61 62.50
N CYS A 201 24.54 -8.73 62.66
CA CYS A 201 23.65 -8.04 63.61
C CYS A 201 22.30 -8.80 63.59
#